data_9dc94e8f011306178abf2f048b5b97e4
#
_entry.id   9dc94e8f011306178abf2f048b5b97e4
#
_cell.length_a   1.000
_cell.length_b   1.000
_cell.length_c   1.000
_cell.angle_alpha   90.00
_cell.angle_beta   90.00
_cell.angle_gamma   90.00
#
_symmetry.space_group_name_H-M   'P 1'
#
loop_
_entity.id
_entity.type
_entity.pdbx_description
1 polymer ?
#
loop_
_entity_poly.entity_id
_entity_poly.type
_entity_poly.pdbx_seq_one_letter_code
_entity_poly.pdbx_strand_id
1 'polypeptide(L)'
;MFWSGELIARTAPVRRRTGPAYPPHVDRGIAAYLGLAVGDALGATVEFLTPNEIRHQIGLHCDITGGGWLRLKAGQVTDDTTMSLALGQAILATGHVDAQAAAEAFDAWMRAKPVEIGNTIRRNLLQFRKTGNPEAIASEHDAGNGAAMRALPVALACYGQPESLSIAASRAQAHVTHHNALSDAACETLIFMVQDFLAGRDVIDVERERAGKLVSDFPVFAYDKRRRENPSGFIVDTMQAVFQAFFATETFEDCLIEVVNRGGDADTTGAIAGMLAGARYGYQAIPRRWLASLDQATRLRCEQQAAELLTPVDG
;
A
#
# COMPACT_ATOMS: atom_id res chain seq x y z
N MET A 1 -32.38 26.74 25.94
CA MET A 1 -31.77 26.85 24.60
C MET A 1 -31.12 25.54 24.29
N PHE A 2 -31.76 24.72 23.50
CA PHE A 2 -31.22 23.40 23.06
C PHE A 2 -30.47 23.58 21.76
N TRP A 3 -29.20 23.24 21.74
CA TRP A 3 -28.37 23.18 20.54
C TRP A 3 -28.64 21.86 19.82
N SER A 4 -29.40 21.89 18.75
CA SER A 4 -29.52 20.78 17.80
C SER A 4 -28.42 20.94 16.74
N GLY A 5 -27.25 20.39 17.02
CA GLY A 5 -26.15 20.36 16.06
C GLY A 5 -26.23 19.13 15.18
N GLU A 6 -27.07 19.11 14.18
CA GLU A 6 -26.93 18.20 13.04
C GLU A 6 -25.78 18.67 12.14
N LEU A 7 -24.58 18.20 12.41
CA LEU A 7 -23.48 18.22 11.45
C LEU A 7 -23.76 17.14 10.40
N ILE A 8 -24.58 17.47 9.41
CA ILE A 8 -24.62 16.70 8.16
C ILE A 8 -23.27 16.95 7.49
N ALA A 9 -22.35 16.01 7.63
CA ALA A 9 -21.16 15.92 6.80
C ALA A 9 -21.66 15.78 5.35
N ARG A 10 -21.71 16.89 4.60
CA ARG A 10 -21.93 16.87 3.16
C ARG A 10 -20.71 16.21 2.55
N THR A 11 -20.76 14.88 2.38
CA THR A 11 -19.85 14.18 1.48
C THR A 11 -20.04 14.79 0.10
N ALA A 12 -19.05 15.53 -0.38
CA ALA A 12 -19.11 16.07 -1.72
C ALA A 12 -19.34 14.89 -2.69
N PRO A 13 -20.30 14.99 -3.61
CA PRO A 13 -20.56 13.91 -4.54
C PRO A 13 -19.26 13.63 -5.31
N VAL A 14 -18.85 12.36 -5.34
CA VAL A 14 -17.72 11.90 -6.16
C VAL A 14 -18.08 12.24 -7.60
N ARG A 15 -17.53 13.34 -8.12
CA ARG A 15 -17.73 13.73 -9.51
C ARG A 15 -17.17 12.64 -10.40
N ARG A 16 -17.95 12.21 -11.41
CA ARG A 16 -17.38 11.43 -12.50
C ARG A 16 -16.17 12.20 -13.03
N ARG A 17 -15.06 11.52 -13.23
CA ARG A 17 -13.92 12.09 -13.96
C ARG A 17 -14.46 12.67 -15.29
N THR A 18 -14.44 13.99 -15.42
CA THR A 18 -14.89 14.72 -16.62
C THR A 18 -13.70 15.18 -17.47
N GLY A 19 -12.47 14.79 -17.09
CA GLY A 19 -11.26 15.04 -17.87
C GLY A 19 -11.05 14.04 -19.01
N PRO A 20 -10.09 14.29 -19.92
CA PRO A 20 -9.74 13.35 -20.96
C PRO A 20 -9.43 11.97 -20.34
N ALA A 21 -9.84 10.90 -21.04
CA ALA A 21 -9.56 9.54 -20.57
C ALA A 21 -8.04 9.33 -20.48
N TYR A 22 -7.56 8.93 -19.31
CA TYR A 22 -6.16 8.55 -19.19
C TYR A 22 -5.86 7.28 -20.01
N PRO A 23 -4.62 7.11 -20.47
CA PRO A 23 -4.18 5.84 -21.00
C PRO A 23 -4.46 4.69 -20.00
N PRO A 24 -4.75 3.47 -20.45
CA PRO A 24 -5.16 2.38 -19.56
C PRO A 24 -4.19 2.11 -18.40
N HIS A 25 -2.88 2.19 -18.62
CA HIS A 25 -1.88 2.01 -17.57
C HIS A 25 -1.93 3.13 -16.53
N VAL A 26 -2.19 4.37 -16.92
CA VAL A 26 -2.34 5.51 -15.99
C VAL A 26 -3.62 5.36 -15.17
N ASP A 27 -4.73 4.97 -15.78
CA ASP A 27 -5.98 4.70 -15.06
C ASP A 27 -5.80 3.59 -14.01
N ARG A 28 -5.13 2.52 -14.37
CA ARG A 28 -4.78 1.41 -13.47
C ARG A 28 -3.80 1.84 -12.36
N GLY A 29 -2.81 2.68 -12.67
CA GLY A 29 -1.89 3.22 -11.67
C GLY A 29 -2.58 4.11 -10.64
N ILE A 30 -3.50 4.96 -11.10
CA ILE A 30 -4.35 5.76 -10.21
C ILE A 30 -5.23 4.84 -9.34
N ALA A 31 -5.81 3.80 -9.95
CA ALA A 31 -6.61 2.83 -9.20
C ALA A 31 -5.78 2.06 -8.18
N ALA A 32 -4.52 1.73 -8.49
CA ALA A 32 -3.59 1.11 -7.55
C ALA A 32 -3.32 2.01 -6.35
N TYR A 33 -3.08 3.30 -6.58
CA TYR A 33 -2.83 4.25 -5.48
C TYR A 33 -4.07 4.50 -4.62
N LEU A 34 -5.22 4.65 -5.24
CA LEU A 34 -6.49 4.76 -4.51
C LEU A 34 -6.82 3.46 -3.78
N GLY A 35 -6.51 2.31 -4.39
CA GLY A 35 -6.68 1.01 -3.79
C GLY A 35 -5.84 0.83 -2.53
N LEU A 36 -4.57 1.26 -2.57
CA LEU A 36 -3.70 1.31 -1.40
C LEU A 36 -4.34 2.13 -0.28
N ALA A 37 -4.74 3.37 -0.56
CA ALA A 37 -5.31 4.27 0.45
C ALA A 37 -6.68 3.79 0.99
N VAL A 38 -7.50 3.16 0.14
CA VAL A 38 -8.78 2.56 0.53
C VAL A 38 -8.55 1.34 1.42
N GLY A 39 -7.59 0.48 1.06
CA GLY A 39 -7.24 -0.71 1.83
C GLY A 39 -6.70 -0.37 3.22
N ASP A 40 -5.78 0.61 3.30
CA ASP A 40 -5.26 1.20 4.52
C ASP A 40 -6.42 1.72 5.41
N ALA A 41 -7.24 2.66 4.92
CA ALA A 41 -8.32 3.25 5.70
C ALA A 41 -9.41 2.24 6.11
N LEU A 42 -9.65 1.20 5.29
CA LEU A 42 -10.57 0.12 5.61
C LEU A 42 -10.00 -0.79 6.71
N GLY A 43 -8.73 -1.20 6.56
CA GLY A 43 -8.06 -2.11 7.48
C GLY A 43 -7.78 -1.51 8.84
N ALA A 44 -7.43 -0.22 8.90
CA ALA A 44 -7.10 0.49 10.15
C ALA A 44 -8.21 0.46 11.22
N THR A 45 -9.48 0.29 10.80
CA THR A 45 -10.60 0.13 11.74
C THR A 45 -10.50 -1.16 12.56
N VAL A 46 -9.97 -2.22 11.95
CA VAL A 46 -9.93 -3.58 12.54
C VAL A 46 -8.51 -4.08 12.83
N GLU A 47 -7.52 -3.20 12.67
CA GLU A 47 -6.14 -3.49 12.98
C GLU A 47 -5.97 -3.97 14.42
N PHE A 48 -5.14 -5.00 14.60
CA PHE A 48 -4.90 -5.75 15.85
C PHE A 48 -6.10 -6.49 16.44
N LEU A 49 -7.27 -6.47 15.80
CA LEU A 49 -8.35 -7.35 16.17
C LEU A 49 -8.13 -8.74 15.56
N THR A 50 -8.52 -9.78 16.30
CA THR A 50 -8.61 -11.12 15.74
C THR A 50 -9.88 -11.27 14.88
N PRO A 51 -9.95 -12.24 13.95
CA PRO A 51 -11.17 -12.50 13.16
C PRO A 51 -12.42 -12.74 14.02
N ASN A 52 -12.25 -13.34 15.21
CA ASN A 52 -13.35 -13.56 16.15
C ASN A 52 -13.83 -12.24 16.77
N GLU A 53 -12.92 -11.37 17.16
CA GLU A 53 -13.28 -10.05 17.70
C GLU A 53 -13.98 -9.20 16.65
N ILE A 54 -13.49 -9.18 15.40
CA ILE A 54 -14.16 -8.48 14.29
C ILE A 54 -15.59 -9.00 14.15
N ARG A 55 -15.77 -10.32 14.07
CA ARG A 55 -17.09 -10.94 13.92
C ARG A 55 -18.05 -10.62 15.07
N HIS A 56 -17.55 -10.59 16.30
CA HIS A 56 -18.39 -10.31 17.48
C HIS A 56 -18.71 -8.84 17.66
N GLN A 57 -17.76 -7.93 17.33
CA GLN A 57 -17.91 -6.50 17.58
C GLN A 57 -18.58 -5.77 16.42
N ILE A 58 -18.33 -6.22 15.17
CA ILE A 58 -18.71 -5.51 13.95
C ILE A 58 -19.58 -6.38 13.05
N GLY A 59 -19.38 -7.69 13.06
CA GLY A 59 -19.93 -8.62 12.08
C GLY A 59 -18.98 -8.79 10.90
N LEU A 60 -19.43 -8.45 9.69
CA LEU A 60 -18.58 -8.35 8.51
C LEU A 60 -18.15 -6.88 8.35
N HIS A 61 -16.85 -6.62 8.45
CA HIS A 61 -16.33 -5.28 8.23
C HIS A 61 -16.19 -5.01 6.72
N CYS A 62 -16.96 -4.07 6.20
CA CYS A 62 -17.06 -3.78 4.77
C CYS A 62 -17.15 -2.29 4.41
N ASP A 63 -17.03 -1.39 5.39
CA ASP A 63 -17.11 0.05 5.17
C ASP A 63 -16.00 0.81 5.93
N ILE A 64 -15.56 1.93 5.35
CA ILE A 64 -14.56 2.82 5.96
C ILE A 64 -15.25 3.67 7.03
N THR A 65 -15.21 3.22 8.27
CA THR A 65 -15.89 3.85 9.41
C THR A 65 -14.95 4.64 10.32
N GLY A 66 -13.64 4.44 10.18
CA GLY A 66 -12.66 4.97 11.12
C GLY A 66 -12.74 4.26 12.47
N GLY A 67 -12.20 4.85 13.52
CA GLY A 67 -12.09 4.23 14.84
C GLY A 67 -10.80 3.43 14.98
N GLY A 68 -10.92 2.17 15.38
CA GLY A 68 -9.78 1.32 15.66
C GLY A 68 -8.97 1.79 16.88
N TRP A 69 -7.83 1.16 17.11
CA TRP A 69 -6.94 1.49 18.24
C TRP A 69 -6.34 2.90 18.14
N LEU A 70 -6.15 3.41 16.88
CA LEU A 70 -5.68 4.76 16.61
C LEU A 70 -6.79 5.84 16.74
N ARG A 71 -8.07 5.44 16.86
CA ARG A 71 -9.23 6.32 16.91
C ARG A 71 -9.30 7.29 15.73
N LEU A 72 -9.08 6.75 14.53
CA LEU A 72 -9.05 7.54 13.30
C LEU A 72 -10.43 8.10 12.96
N LYS A 73 -10.44 9.22 12.23
CA LYS A 73 -11.64 9.69 11.54
C LYS A 73 -11.93 8.78 10.34
N ALA A 74 -13.20 8.65 9.97
CA ALA A 74 -13.56 7.91 8.76
C ALA A 74 -12.80 8.45 7.53
N GLY A 75 -12.13 7.55 6.81
CA GLY A 75 -11.32 7.87 5.64
C GLY A 75 -9.92 8.42 5.91
N GLN A 76 -9.52 8.54 7.17
CA GLN A 76 -8.14 8.85 7.53
C GLN A 76 -7.27 7.60 7.30
N VAL A 77 -6.08 7.80 6.76
CA VAL A 77 -5.09 6.78 6.42
C VAL A 77 -3.94 6.77 7.45
N THR A 78 -3.12 5.72 7.42
CA THR A 78 -1.99 5.50 8.33
C THR A 78 -0.63 5.78 7.66
N ASP A 79 0.44 5.19 8.18
CA ASP A 79 1.78 5.31 7.61
C ASP A 79 1.91 4.61 6.25
N ASP A 80 1.13 3.59 5.94
CA ASP A 80 1.10 2.92 4.64
C ASP A 80 0.94 3.92 3.49
N THR A 81 -0.13 4.69 3.52
CA THR A 81 -0.42 5.68 2.47
C THR A 81 0.49 6.91 2.60
N THR A 82 0.70 7.41 3.81
CA THR A 82 1.42 8.68 3.99
C THR A 82 2.92 8.54 3.70
N MET A 83 3.56 7.39 3.98
CA MET A 83 4.94 7.11 3.56
C MET A 83 5.04 6.87 2.05
N SER A 84 4.04 6.18 1.45
CA SER A 84 3.97 6.04 -0.02
C SER A 84 3.96 7.41 -0.69
N LEU A 85 3.12 8.34 -0.22
CA LEU A 85 3.07 9.71 -0.74
C LEU A 85 4.38 10.48 -0.53
N ALA A 86 5.04 10.30 0.60
CA ALA A 86 6.33 10.92 0.88
C ALA A 86 7.43 10.41 -0.09
N LEU A 87 7.47 9.10 -0.33
CA LEU A 87 8.40 8.49 -1.29
C LEU A 87 8.12 8.98 -2.72
N GLY A 88 6.86 8.95 -3.16
CA GLY A 88 6.50 9.42 -4.49
C GLY A 88 6.85 10.89 -4.73
N GLN A 89 6.71 11.75 -3.70
CA GLN A 89 7.13 13.13 -3.78
C GLN A 89 8.65 13.28 -3.94
N ALA A 90 9.44 12.45 -3.23
CA ALA A 90 10.89 12.43 -3.39
C ALA A 90 11.30 12.00 -4.80
N ILE A 91 10.66 10.95 -5.33
CA ILE A 91 10.91 10.46 -6.70
C ILE A 91 10.60 11.55 -7.74
N LEU A 92 9.47 12.24 -7.61
CA LEU A 92 9.12 13.33 -8.53
C LEU A 92 10.09 14.51 -8.44
N ALA A 93 10.64 14.80 -7.27
CA ALA A 93 11.59 15.87 -7.08
C ALA A 93 12.98 15.56 -7.68
N THR A 94 13.41 14.31 -7.67
CA THR A 94 14.73 13.87 -8.17
C THR A 94 14.67 13.31 -9.59
N GLY A 95 13.49 12.94 -10.07
CA GLY A 95 13.30 12.26 -11.36
C GLY A 95 13.65 10.77 -11.35
N HIS A 96 14.10 10.21 -10.22
CA HIS A 96 14.43 8.80 -10.03
C HIS A 96 14.35 8.39 -8.56
N VAL A 97 14.44 7.09 -8.26
CA VAL A 97 14.49 6.61 -6.87
C VAL A 97 15.92 6.73 -6.34
N ASP A 98 16.11 7.62 -5.37
CA ASP A 98 17.39 7.87 -4.70
C ASP A 98 17.28 7.56 -3.21
N ALA A 99 18.24 6.80 -2.67
CA ALA A 99 18.20 6.35 -1.27
C ALA A 99 18.31 7.52 -0.28
N GLN A 100 19.15 8.53 -0.57
CA GLN A 100 19.32 9.69 0.29
C GLN A 100 18.04 10.54 0.30
N ALA A 101 17.47 10.81 -0.88
CA ALA A 101 16.22 11.56 -1.01
C ALA A 101 15.05 10.83 -0.33
N ALA A 102 14.97 9.50 -0.44
CA ALA A 102 13.99 8.70 0.26
C ALA A 102 14.15 8.77 1.78
N ALA A 103 15.38 8.65 2.29
CA ALA A 103 15.66 8.77 3.72
C ALA A 103 15.30 10.14 4.27
N GLU A 104 15.63 11.22 3.56
CA GLU A 104 15.28 12.59 3.92
C GLU A 104 13.76 12.82 3.93
N ALA A 105 13.04 12.29 2.92
CA ALA A 105 11.59 12.37 2.85
C ALA A 105 10.93 11.62 4.01
N PHE A 106 11.41 10.42 4.35
CA PHE A 106 10.89 9.65 5.49
C PHE A 106 11.23 10.31 6.83
N ASP A 107 12.41 10.92 6.96
CA ASP A 107 12.76 11.68 8.16
C ASP A 107 11.87 12.92 8.32
N ALA A 108 11.60 13.65 7.24
CA ALA A 108 10.68 14.79 7.23
C ALA A 108 9.26 14.35 7.58
N TRP A 109 8.79 13.23 7.01
CA TRP A 109 7.51 12.60 7.35
C TRP A 109 7.43 12.23 8.85
N MET A 110 8.47 11.60 9.40
CA MET A 110 8.51 11.26 10.82
C MET A 110 8.48 12.52 11.72
N ARG A 111 9.13 13.62 11.31
CA ARG A 111 9.10 14.90 12.02
C ARG A 111 7.72 15.55 12.02
N ALA A 112 6.91 15.30 11.02
CA ALA A 112 5.54 15.78 10.93
C ALA A 112 4.58 15.08 11.92
N LYS A 113 5.08 14.09 12.69
CA LYS A 113 4.33 13.34 13.72
C LYS A 113 3.12 12.63 13.11
N PRO A 114 3.35 11.61 12.25
CA PRO A 114 2.26 10.80 11.73
C PRO A 114 1.47 10.15 12.86
N VAL A 115 0.24 9.71 12.56
CA VAL A 115 -0.65 9.07 13.54
C VAL A 115 -0.09 7.74 14.03
N GLU A 116 0.73 7.10 13.18
CA GLU A 116 1.40 5.84 13.46
C GLU A 116 2.81 5.84 12.89
N ILE A 117 3.65 4.98 13.45
CA ILE A 117 5.00 4.71 12.95
C ILE A 117 5.51 3.37 13.46
N GLY A 118 5.84 2.46 12.57
CA GLY A 118 6.40 1.16 12.90
C GLY A 118 7.75 1.26 13.64
N ASN A 119 8.01 0.32 14.54
CA ASN A 119 9.23 0.32 15.37
C ASN A 119 10.52 0.22 14.55
N THR A 120 10.56 -0.62 13.52
CA THR A 120 11.71 -0.77 12.62
C THR A 120 11.96 0.53 11.85
N ILE A 121 10.91 1.16 11.33
CA ILE A 121 10.99 2.46 10.64
C ILE A 121 11.58 3.51 11.58
N ARG A 122 10.98 3.66 12.76
CA ARG A 122 11.46 4.64 13.77
C ARG A 122 12.92 4.43 14.13
N ARG A 123 13.33 3.18 14.41
CA ARG A 123 14.69 2.85 14.80
C ARG A 123 15.69 3.24 13.71
N ASN A 124 15.44 2.87 12.48
CA ASN A 124 16.38 3.07 11.39
C ASN A 124 16.41 4.54 10.90
N LEU A 125 15.29 5.26 10.95
CA LEU A 125 15.30 6.72 10.72
C LEU A 125 16.02 7.50 11.81
N LEU A 126 15.95 7.08 13.07
CA LEU A 126 16.76 7.66 14.14
C LEU A 126 18.26 7.39 13.94
N GLN A 127 18.61 6.22 13.37
CA GLN A 127 19.99 5.90 13.01
C GLN A 127 20.46 6.77 11.84
N PHE A 128 19.64 6.95 10.80
CA PHE A 128 19.91 7.86 9.71
C PHE A 128 20.21 9.30 10.20
N ARG A 129 19.40 9.84 11.12
CA ARG A 129 19.65 11.17 11.74
C ARG A 129 21.00 11.29 12.42
N LYS A 130 21.52 10.20 13.00
CA LYS A 130 22.81 10.19 13.71
C LYS A 130 23.99 10.07 12.77
N THR A 131 23.86 9.32 11.69
CA THR A 131 24.97 8.92 10.83
C THR A 131 25.01 9.64 9.50
N GLY A 132 23.85 10.12 9.02
CA GLY A 132 23.70 10.60 7.64
C GLY A 132 23.70 9.48 6.59
N ASN A 133 23.89 8.20 6.99
CA ASN A 133 23.87 7.07 6.07
C ASN A 133 22.41 6.66 5.81
N PRO A 134 21.91 6.73 4.56
CA PRO A 134 20.55 6.35 4.22
C PRO A 134 20.29 4.85 4.28
N GLU A 135 21.34 4.02 4.27
CA GLU A 135 21.22 2.57 4.28
C GLU A 135 21.28 2.03 5.71
N ALA A 136 20.22 1.33 6.12
CA ALA A 136 20.17 0.61 7.39
C ALA A 136 21.12 -0.61 7.35
N ILE A 137 21.63 -0.99 8.50
CA ILE A 137 22.45 -2.21 8.63
C ILE A 137 21.55 -3.42 8.33
N ALA A 138 22.04 -4.32 7.46
CA ALA A 138 21.34 -5.57 7.14
C ALA A 138 21.06 -6.38 8.41
N SER A 139 19.82 -6.85 8.58
CA SER A 139 19.39 -7.56 9.77
C SER A 139 18.36 -8.63 9.44
N GLU A 140 18.58 -9.84 9.94
CA GLU A 140 17.60 -10.93 9.86
C GLU A 140 16.30 -10.61 10.61
N HIS A 141 16.35 -9.68 11.57
CA HIS A 141 15.19 -9.25 12.37
C HIS A 141 14.36 -8.14 11.72
N ASP A 142 14.80 -7.59 10.58
CA ASP A 142 14.13 -6.48 9.89
C ASP A 142 13.23 -6.97 8.72
N ALA A 143 12.75 -8.20 8.77
CA ALA A 143 11.82 -8.77 7.81
C ALA A 143 10.37 -8.28 8.03
N GLY A 144 10.19 -6.99 8.27
CA GLY A 144 8.88 -6.35 8.36
C GLY A 144 8.32 -5.98 6.98
N ASN A 145 7.02 -5.67 6.96
CA ASN A 145 6.29 -5.27 5.74
C ASN A 145 6.35 -3.76 5.42
N GLY A 146 6.96 -2.94 6.29
CA GLY A 146 6.96 -1.49 6.15
C GLY A 146 7.69 -0.93 4.92
N ALA A 147 8.53 -1.73 4.22
CA ALA A 147 9.05 -1.34 2.91
C ALA A 147 8.09 -1.72 1.78
N ALA A 148 7.36 -2.84 1.93
CA ALA A 148 6.41 -3.34 0.95
C ALA A 148 5.15 -2.47 0.85
N MET A 149 4.63 -1.98 1.98
CA MET A 149 3.43 -1.13 2.05
C MET A 149 3.57 0.18 1.24
N ARG A 150 4.81 0.66 1.05
CA ARG A 150 5.14 1.89 0.33
C ARG A 150 5.86 1.67 -1.01
N ALA A 151 5.86 0.43 -1.55
CA ALA A 151 6.57 0.10 -2.78
C ALA A 151 5.89 0.62 -4.06
N LEU A 152 4.61 0.98 -4.00
CA LEU A 152 3.82 1.39 -5.16
C LEU A 152 4.43 2.55 -5.97
N PRO A 153 4.93 3.66 -5.39
CA PRO A 153 5.55 4.74 -6.15
C PRO A 153 6.72 4.27 -7.02
N VAL A 154 7.49 3.28 -6.53
CA VAL A 154 8.59 2.67 -7.31
C VAL A 154 8.03 1.91 -8.52
N ALA A 155 6.97 1.13 -8.32
CA ALA A 155 6.34 0.39 -9.41
C ALA A 155 5.86 1.33 -10.54
N LEU A 156 5.28 2.48 -10.17
CA LEU A 156 4.80 3.47 -11.12
C LEU A 156 5.94 4.20 -11.82
N ALA A 157 6.92 4.70 -11.08
CA ALA A 157 8.05 5.46 -11.63
C ALA A 157 8.96 4.63 -12.55
N CYS A 158 9.10 3.33 -12.26
CA CYS A 158 9.91 2.41 -13.05
C CYS A 158 9.10 1.64 -14.12
N TYR A 159 7.81 1.98 -14.33
CA TYR A 159 6.99 1.31 -15.33
C TYR A 159 7.59 1.49 -16.75
N GLY A 160 7.74 0.38 -17.46
CA GLY A 160 8.36 0.37 -18.79
C GLY A 160 9.89 0.44 -18.80
N GLN A 161 10.53 0.50 -17.64
CA GLN A 161 11.99 0.44 -17.52
C GLN A 161 12.48 -1.02 -17.38
N PRO A 162 13.77 -1.30 -17.63
CA PRO A 162 14.34 -2.64 -17.38
C PRO A 162 14.13 -3.11 -15.94
N GLU A 163 13.86 -4.39 -15.74
CA GLU A 163 13.64 -4.98 -14.40
C GLU A 163 14.79 -4.68 -13.42
N SER A 164 16.04 -4.63 -13.92
CA SER A 164 17.21 -4.30 -13.10
C SER A 164 17.12 -2.91 -12.44
N LEU A 165 16.49 -1.93 -13.11
CA LEU A 165 16.25 -0.61 -12.54
C LEU A 165 15.16 -0.66 -11.47
N SER A 166 14.09 -1.41 -11.68
CA SER A 166 13.05 -1.62 -10.69
C SER A 166 13.60 -2.30 -9.43
N ILE A 167 14.50 -3.29 -9.58
CA ILE A 167 15.17 -3.96 -8.46
C ILE A 167 16.06 -2.96 -7.69
N ALA A 168 16.90 -2.21 -8.38
CA ALA A 168 17.77 -1.22 -7.74
C ALA A 168 16.97 -0.15 -7.00
N ALA A 169 15.90 0.36 -7.62
CA ALA A 169 14.99 1.33 -7.05
C ALA A 169 14.23 0.77 -5.82
N SER A 170 13.77 -0.49 -5.90
CA SER A 170 13.13 -1.19 -4.78
C SER A 170 14.05 -1.22 -3.56
N ARG A 171 15.30 -1.65 -3.74
CA ARG A 171 16.28 -1.74 -2.66
C ARG A 171 16.68 -0.37 -2.14
N ALA A 172 16.84 0.63 -2.99
CA ALA A 172 17.17 1.99 -2.58
C ALA A 172 16.16 2.56 -1.56
N GLN A 173 14.85 2.35 -1.76
CA GLN A 173 13.85 2.79 -0.79
C GLN A 173 13.70 1.83 0.39
N ALA A 174 13.79 0.51 0.16
CA ALA A 174 13.56 -0.49 1.19
C ALA A 174 14.66 -0.44 2.26
N HIS A 175 15.93 -0.40 1.83
CA HIS A 175 17.08 -0.44 2.72
C HIS A 175 17.21 0.79 3.62
N VAL A 176 16.47 1.86 3.37
CA VAL A 176 16.39 2.98 4.34
C VAL A 176 15.91 2.51 5.71
N THR A 177 15.03 1.50 5.75
CA THR A 177 14.44 1.01 7.01
C THR A 177 14.40 -0.51 7.14
N HIS A 178 14.32 -1.26 6.04
CA HIS A 178 14.15 -2.72 6.01
C HIS A 178 15.19 -3.34 5.09
N HIS A 179 16.40 -3.53 5.58
CA HIS A 179 17.48 -4.17 4.84
C HIS A 179 17.48 -5.67 5.14
N ASN A 180 16.62 -6.42 4.45
CA ASN A 180 16.39 -7.84 4.67
C ASN A 180 15.98 -8.54 3.37
N ALA A 181 16.55 -9.72 3.10
CA ALA A 181 16.33 -10.45 1.86
C ALA A 181 14.86 -10.86 1.61
N LEU A 182 14.08 -11.18 2.66
CA LEU A 182 12.67 -11.50 2.51
C LEU A 182 11.84 -10.24 2.17
N SER A 183 12.15 -9.11 2.83
CA SER A 183 11.53 -7.81 2.50
C SER A 183 11.84 -7.39 1.07
N ASP A 184 13.09 -7.56 0.62
CA ASP A 184 13.52 -7.24 -0.75
C ASP A 184 12.73 -8.06 -1.76
N ALA A 185 12.71 -9.40 -1.58
CA ALA A 185 12.01 -10.31 -2.48
C ALA A 185 10.51 -10.00 -2.59
N ALA A 186 9.86 -9.68 -1.46
CA ALA A 186 8.47 -9.30 -1.43
C ALA A 186 8.22 -7.95 -2.14
N CYS A 187 9.03 -6.92 -1.88
CA CYS A 187 8.92 -5.61 -2.53
C CYS A 187 9.10 -5.73 -4.05
N GLU A 188 10.13 -6.44 -4.50
CA GLU A 188 10.40 -6.68 -5.92
C GLU A 188 9.22 -7.40 -6.59
N THR A 189 8.69 -8.43 -5.94
CA THR A 189 7.52 -9.18 -6.44
C THR A 189 6.30 -8.27 -6.59
N LEU A 190 5.98 -7.48 -5.58
CA LEU A 190 4.84 -6.56 -5.61
C LEU A 190 5.00 -5.49 -6.70
N ILE A 191 6.19 -4.93 -6.87
CA ILE A 191 6.50 -3.96 -7.93
C ILE A 191 6.24 -4.57 -9.29
N PHE A 192 6.75 -5.77 -9.56
CA PHE A 192 6.54 -6.44 -10.83
C PHE A 192 5.09 -6.84 -11.07
N MET A 193 4.38 -7.32 -10.04
CA MET A 193 2.95 -7.62 -10.17
C MET A 193 2.14 -6.37 -10.54
N VAL A 194 2.39 -5.23 -9.90
CA VAL A 194 1.74 -3.96 -10.24
C VAL A 194 2.06 -3.59 -11.70
N GLN A 195 3.33 -3.61 -12.12
CA GLN A 195 3.74 -3.27 -13.49
C GLN A 195 3.10 -4.20 -14.54
N ASP A 196 3.03 -5.50 -14.25
CA ASP A 196 2.37 -6.48 -15.11
C ASP A 196 0.87 -6.19 -15.27
N PHE A 197 0.17 -5.82 -14.18
CA PHE A 197 -1.24 -5.42 -14.26
C PHE A 197 -1.42 -4.06 -14.97
N LEU A 198 -0.52 -3.11 -14.79
CA LEU A 198 -0.53 -1.86 -15.58
C LEU A 198 -0.44 -2.16 -17.09
N ALA A 199 0.37 -3.13 -17.47
CA ALA A 199 0.49 -3.62 -18.84
C ALA A 199 -0.72 -4.43 -19.32
N GLY A 200 -1.67 -4.76 -18.45
CA GLY A 200 -2.87 -5.55 -18.77
C GLY A 200 -2.64 -7.04 -18.85
N ARG A 201 -1.59 -7.57 -18.22
CA ARG A 201 -1.33 -9.01 -18.17
C ARG A 201 -2.41 -9.75 -17.39
N ASP A 202 -2.64 -11.00 -17.80
CA ASP A 202 -3.60 -11.88 -17.13
C ASP A 202 -3.14 -12.30 -15.74
N VAL A 203 -4.09 -12.44 -14.80
CA VAL A 203 -3.79 -12.76 -13.40
C VAL A 203 -3.16 -14.13 -13.23
N ILE A 204 -3.52 -15.12 -14.05
CA ILE A 204 -2.96 -16.48 -13.96
C ILE A 204 -1.47 -16.47 -14.34
N ASP A 205 -1.12 -15.69 -15.38
CA ASP A 205 0.27 -15.53 -15.77
C ASP A 205 1.08 -14.78 -14.71
N VAL A 206 0.53 -13.71 -14.15
CA VAL A 206 1.17 -12.94 -13.07
C VAL A 206 1.36 -13.80 -11.82
N GLU A 207 0.34 -14.57 -11.42
CA GLU A 207 0.45 -15.50 -10.29
C GLU A 207 1.59 -16.50 -10.50
N ARG A 208 1.60 -17.16 -11.66
CA ARG A 208 2.63 -18.18 -11.99
C ARG A 208 4.04 -17.57 -12.01
N GLU A 209 4.22 -16.44 -12.71
CA GLU A 209 5.53 -15.88 -13.01
C GLU A 209 6.10 -15.00 -11.90
N ARG A 210 5.25 -14.37 -11.05
CA ARG A 210 5.69 -13.49 -9.97
C ARG A 210 5.53 -14.16 -8.60
N ALA A 211 4.31 -14.49 -8.20
CA ALA A 211 4.08 -15.13 -6.89
C ALA A 211 4.68 -16.55 -6.86
N GLY A 212 4.52 -17.33 -7.92
CA GLY A 212 5.12 -18.67 -8.06
C GLY A 212 6.65 -18.63 -8.02
N LYS A 213 7.28 -17.62 -8.66
CA LYS A 213 8.73 -17.42 -8.57
C LYS A 213 9.17 -17.07 -7.15
N LEU A 214 8.46 -16.16 -6.47
CA LEU A 214 8.76 -15.83 -5.06
C LEU A 214 8.74 -17.07 -4.18
N VAL A 215 7.72 -17.91 -4.32
CA VAL A 215 7.60 -19.18 -3.55
C VAL A 215 8.69 -20.17 -3.93
N SER A 216 9.09 -20.24 -5.20
CA SER A 216 10.20 -21.10 -5.66
C SER A 216 11.52 -20.68 -5.05
N ASP A 217 11.82 -19.38 -5.04
CA ASP A 217 13.08 -18.84 -4.54
C ASP A 217 13.10 -18.79 -3.00
N PHE A 218 11.93 -18.54 -2.39
CA PHE A 218 11.75 -18.44 -0.94
C PHE A 218 10.50 -19.25 -0.50
N PRO A 219 10.61 -20.56 -0.26
CA PRO A 219 9.47 -21.43 0.08
C PRO A 219 8.68 -21.03 1.32
N VAL A 220 9.22 -20.15 2.16
CA VAL A 220 8.54 -19.61 3.34
C VAL A 220 7.31 -18.77 2.96
N PHE A 221 7.26 -18.21 1.75
CA PHE A 221 6.12 -17.46 1.23
C PHE A 221 4.98 -18.34 0.68
N ALA A 222 5.08 -19.67 0.73
CA ALA A 222 4.02 -20.55 0.25
C ALA A 222 2.66 -20.20 0.89
N TYR A 223 1.66 -19.93 0.06
CA TYR A 223 0.33 -19.46 0.47
C TYR A 223 -0.79 -20.46 0.17
N ASP A 224 -0.48 -21.61 -0.39
CA ASP A 224 -1.42 -22.69 -0.80
C ASP A 224 -1.85 -23.61 0.34
N LYS A 225 -1.30 -23.41 1.55
CA LYS A 225 -1.52 -24.28 2.71
C LYS A 225 -2.68 -23.78 3.57
N ARG A 226 -2.39 -23.51 4.84
CA ARG A 226 -3.39 -23.02 5.79
C ARG A 226 -3.71 -21.55 5.53
N ARG A 227 -5.01 -21.19 5.58
CA ARG A 227 -5.46 -19.80 5.58
C ARG A 227 -4.70 -19.01 6.65
N ARG A 228 -4.05 -17.91 6.23
CA ARG A 228 -3.34 -17.01 7.13
C ARG A 228 -4.35 -16.06 7.76
N GLU A 229 -4.69 -16.31 9.01
CA GLU A 229 -5.50 -15.41 9.83
C GLU A 229 -4.60 -14.66 10.82
N ASN A 230 -5.03 -13.47 11.22
CA ASN A 230 -4.31 -12.61 12.15
C ASN A 230 -2.84 -12.39 11.74
N PRO A 231 -2.57 -11.99 10.47
CA PRO A 231 -1.21 -11.76 10.00
C PRO A 231 -0.54 -10.70 10.87
N SER A 232 0.74 -10.89 11.15
CA SER A 232 1.56 -9.90 11.85
C SER A 232 2.26 -8.97 10.85
N GLY A 233 2.97 -7.94 11.34
CA GLY A 233 3.85 -7.11 10.52
C GLY A 233 5.06 -7.83 9.89
N PHE A 234 5.18 -9.17 10.07
CA PHE A 234 6.18 -9.98 9.39
C PHE A 234 5.82 -10.14 7.91
N ILE A 235 6.76 -9.79 7.03
CA ILE A 235 6.50 -9.72 5.58
C ILE A 235 5.93 -11.02 4.99
N VAL A 236 6.33 -12.17 5.52
CA VAL A 236 5.82 -13.46 5.04
C VAL A 236 4.36 -13.66 5.39
N ASP A 237 3.94 -13.33 6.61
CA ASP A 237 2.54 -13.40 7.03
C ASP A 237 1.67 -12.48 6.17
N THR A 238 2.15 -11.25 5.95
CA THR A 238 1.51 -10.25 5.09
C THR A 238 1.32 -10.79 3.67
N MET A 239 2.38 -11.27 3.01
CA MET A 239 2.30 -11.76 1.64
C MET A 239 1.40 -12.98 1.50
N GLN A 240 1.44 -13.91 2.47
CA GLN A 240 0.55 -15.07 2.48
C GLN A 240 -0.92 -14.65 2.58
N ALA A 241 -1.25 -13.72 3.48
CA ALA A 241 -2.61 -13.22 3.64
C ALA A 241 -3.11 -12.51 2.37
N VAL A 242 -2.27 -11.63 1.81
CA VAL A 242 -2.56 -10.86 0.60
C VAL A 242 -2.76 -11.79 -0.60
N PHE A 243 -1.83 -12.71 -0.87
CA PHE A 243 -1.94 -13.61 -2.02
C PHE A 243 -3.16 -14.53 -1.93
N GLN A 244 -3.44 -15.08 -0.75
CA GLN A 244 -4.62 -15.90 -0.54
C GLN A 244 -5.92 -15.12 -0.81
N ALA A 245 -6.04 -13.86 -0.38
CA ALA A 245 -7.22 -13.06 -0.64
C ALA A 245 -7.29 -12.63 -2.12
N PHE A 246 -6.18 -12.13 -2.67
CA PHE A 246 -6.12 -11.57 -4.02
C PHE A 246 -6.39 -12.60 -5.12
N PHE A 247 -5.82 -13.80 -5.00
CA PHE A 247 -6.00 -14.85 -6.02
C PHE A 247 -7.29 -15.65 -5.84
N ALA A 248 -7.90 -15.64 -4.65
CA ALA A 248 -9.16 -16.33 -4.40
C ALA A 248 -10.42 -15.51 -4.71
N THR A 249 -10.27 -14.22 -5.04
CA THR A 249 -11.40 -13.30 -5.28
C THR A 249 -11.38 -12.74 -6.70
N GLU A 250 -12.59 -12.39 -7.19
CA GLU A 250 -12.78 -11.94 -8.57
C GLU A 250 -13.12 -10.44 -8.69
N THR A 251 -13.28 -9.75 -7.55
CA THR A 251 -13.59 -8.31 -7.52
C THR A 251 -12.66 -7.55 -6.60
N PHE A 252 -12.51 -6.25 -6.85
CA PHE A 252 -11.78 -5.34 -5.96
C PHE A 252 -12.37 -5.36 -4.54
N GLU A 253 -13.70 -5.30 -4.45
CA GLU A 253 -14.41 -5.23 -3.18
C GLU A 253 -14.25 -6.50 -2.35
N ASP A 254 -14.47 -7.67 -2.96
CA ASP A 254 -14.33 -8.95 -2.28
C ASP A 254 -12.90 -9.19 -1.79
N CYS A 255 -11.90 -8.78 -2.58
CA CYS A 255 -10.49 -8.89 -2.20
C CYS A 255 -10.19 -8.12 -0.90
N LEU A 256 -10.63 -6.87 -0.81
CA LEU A 256 -10.37 -6.05 0.36
C LEU A 256 -11.16 -6.50 1.57
N ILE A 257 -12.45 -6.83 1.40
CA ILE A 257 -13.27 -7.36 2.49
C ILE A 257 -12.65 -8.67 3.03
N GLU A 258 -12.22 -9.56 2.13
CA GLU A 258 -11.63 -10.84 2.51
C GLU A 258 -10.33 -10.65 3.32
N VAL A 259 -9.43 -9.75 2.89
CA VAL A 259 -8.15 -9.58 3.56
C VAL A 259 -8.27 -8.86 4.89
N VAL A 260 -9.05 -7.77 5.00
CA VAL A 260 -9.13 -6.99 6.24
C VAL A 260 -9.87 -7.75 7.36
N ASN A 261 -10.83 -8.61 7.02
CA ASN A 261 -11.52 -9.44 8.01
C ASN A 261 -10.67 -10.61 8.54
N ARG A 262 -9.44 -10.76 8.07
CA ARG A 262 -8.44 -11.65 8.68
C ARG A 262 -7.84 -11.07 9.95
N GLY A 263 -8.06 -9.79 10.23
CA GLY A 263 -7.53 -9.08 11.40
C GLY A 263 -6.01 -8.94 11.38
N GLY A 264 -5.41 -8.84 12.55
CA GLY A 264 -3.95 -8.63 12.67
C GLY A 264 -3.54 -7.28 12.11
N ASP A 265 -2.50 -7.25 11.31
CA ASP A 265 -1.97 -6.08 10.60
C ASP A 265 -2.84 -5.79 9.36
N ALA A 266 -4.09 -5.40 9.64
CA ALA A 266 -5.16 -5.37 8.63
C ALA A 266 -5.08 -4.15 7.70
N ASP A 267 -4.53 -3.03 8.16
CA ASP A 267 -4.28 -1.84 7.35
C ASP A 267 -3.19 -2.09 6.31
N THR A 268 -2.04 -2.65 6.70
CA THR A 268 -0.96 -2.98 5.77
C THR A 268 -1.38 -4.09 4.80
N THR A 269 -2.03 -5.17 5.26
CA THR A 269 -2.52 -6.20 4.33
C THR A 269 -3.59 -5.67 3.40
N GLY A 270 -4.48 -4.79 3.89
CA GLY A 270 -5.47 -4.06 3.10
C GLY A 270 -4.84 -3.14 2.07
N ALA A 271 -3.83 -2.34 2.45
CA ALA A 271 -3.11 -1.43 1.57
C ALA A 271 -2.40 -2.19 0.43
N ILE A 272 -1.68 -3.26 0.74
CA ILE A 272 -0.98 -4.08 -0.25
C ILE A 272 -1.97 -4.80 -1.18
N ALA A 273 -3.02 -5.43 -0.64
CA ALA A 273 -4.05 -6.05 -1.47
C ALA A 273 -4.76 -5.00 -2.33
N GLY A 274 -5.01 -3.82 -1.79
CA GLY A 274 -5.65 -2.70 -2.48
C GLY A 274 -4.85 -2.18 -3.66
N MET A 275 -3.52 -2.04 -3.54
CA MET A 275 -2.71 -1.62 -4.69
C MET A 275 -2.71 -2.67 -5.81
N LEU A 276 -2.66 -3.97 -5.48
CA LEU A 276 -2.72 -5.04 -6.48
C LEU A 276 -4.10 -5.10 -7.15
N ALA A 277 -5.19 -5.07 -6.36
CA ALA A 277 -6.55 -5.09 -6.86
C ALA A 277 -6.86 -3.84 -7.71
N GLY A 278 -6.39 -2.65 -7.29
CA GLY A 278 -6.52 -1.43 -8.08
C GLY A 278 -5.82 -1.53 -9.44
N ALA A 279 -4.58 -2.02 -9.46
CA ALA A 279 -3.83 -2.23 -10.70
C ALA A 279 -4.51 -3.25 -11.62
N ARG A 280 -5.07 -4.34 -11.06
CA ARG A 280 -5.75 -5.39 -11.82
C ARG A 280 -7.09 -4.93 -12.38
N TYR A 281 -7.96 -4.38 -11.54
CA TYR A 281 -9.37 -4.13 -11.88
C TYR A 281 -9.65 -2.71 -12.40
N GLY A 282 -8.76 -1.74 -12.13
CA GLY A 282 -8.90 -0.34 -12.57
C GLY A 282 -9.87 0.49 -11.71
N TYR A 283 -9.94 1.78 -12.02
CA TYR A 283 -10.66 2.79 -11.23
C TYR A 283 -12.16 2.50 -11.02
N GLN A 284 -12.82 1.99 -12.08
CA GLN A 284 -14.28 1.78 -12.05
C GLN A 284 -14.69 0.63 -11.11
N ALA A 285 -13.75 -0.26 -10.76
CA ALA A 285 -13.99 -1.38 -9.86
C ALA A 285 -13.97 -0.97 -8.37
N ILE A 286 -13.41 0.20 -8.05
CA ILE A 286 -13.37 0.69 -6.66
C ILE A 286 -14.78 1.15 -6.25
N PRO A 287 -15.35 0.63 -5.15
CA PRO A 287 -16.66 1.04 -4.66
C PRO A 287 -16.73 2.55 -4.41
N ARG A 288 -17.76 3.19 -4.99
CA ARG A 288 -17.93 4.65 -4.86
C ARG A 288 -18.08 5.11 -3.41
N ARG A 289 -18.69 4.28 -2.54
CA ARG A 289 -18.83 4.57 -1.13
C ARG A 289 -17.47 4.67 -0.42
N TRP A 290 -16.49 3.83 -0.78
CA TRP A 290 -15.15 3.89 -0.22
C TRP A 290 -14.38 5.14 -0.70
N LEU A 291 -14.46 5.45 -2.00
CA LEU A 291 -13.87 6.70 -2.53
C LEU A 291 -14.51 7.96 -1.93
N ALA A 292 -15.80 7.91 -1.60
CA ALA A 292 -16.51 9.03 -0.96
C ALA A 292 -16.14 9.17 0.53
N SER A 293 -15.85 8.06 1.20
CA SER A 293 -15.46 8.05 2.61
C SER A 293 -13.99 8.43 2.82
N LEU A 294 -13.13 8.18 1.82
CA LEU A 294 -11.70 8.50 1.91
C LEU A 294 -11.51 10.02 2.06
N ASP A 295 -10.54 10.44 2.90
CA ASP A 295 -10.17 11.84 3.03
C ASP A 295 -9.92 12.48 1.65
N GLN A 296 -10.57 13.61 1.39
CA GLN A 296 -10.54 14.23 0.07
C GLN A 296 -9.14 14.66 -0.34
N ALA A 297 -8.36 15.22 0.59
CA ALA A 297 -7.00 15.66 0.29
C ALA A 297 -6.10 14.48 -0.05
N THR A 298 -6.19 13.40 0.73
CA THR A 298 -5.47 12.14 0.49
C THR A 298 -5.84 11.56 -0.88
N ARG A 299 -7.14 11.46 -1.19
CA ARG A 299 -7.61 10.95 -2.47
C ARG A 299 -7.04 11.75 -3.65
N LEU A 300 -7.13 13.07 -3.61
CA LEU A 300 -6.63 13.94 -4.69
C LEU A 300 -5.11 13.81 -4.86
N ARG A 301 -4.37 13.71 -3.76
CA ARG A 301 -2.91 13.52 -3.82
C ARG A 301 -2.53 12.18 -4.42
N CYS A 302 -3.23 11.09 -4.07
CA CYS A 302 -3.01 9.77 -4.67
C CYS A 302 -3.30 9.79 -6.19
N GLU A 303 -4.40 10.39 -6.62
CA GLU A 303 -4.77 10.53 -8.03
C GLU A 303 -3.71 11.32 -8.81
N GLN A 304 -3.30 12.47 -8.28
CA GLN A 304 -2.33 13.34 -8.91
C GLN A 304 -0.95 12.69 -8.99
N GLN A 305 -0.43 12.18 -7.87
CA GLN A 305 0.91 11.60 -7.82
C GLN A 305 1.03 10.36 -8.69
N ALA A 306 -0.01 9.51 -8.76
CA ALA A 306 -0.02 8.36 -9.65
C ALA A 306 0.09 8.78 -11.13
N ALA A 307 -0.64 9.81 -11.52
CA ALA A 307 -0.58 10.32 -12.90
C ALA A 307 0.79 10.93 -13.22
N GLU A 308 1.36 11.70 -12.28
CA GLU A 308 2.68 12.35 -12.45
C GLU A 308 3.81 11.31 -12.56
N LEU A 309 3.81 10.26 -11.72
CA LEU A 309 4.82 9.19 -11.74
C LEU A 309 4.79 8.35 -13.03
N LEU A 310 3.64 8.23 -13.69
CA LEU A 310 3.47 7.47 -14.93
C LEU A 310 3.56 8.31 -16.20
N THR A 311 3.63 9.63 -16.07
CA THR A 311 3.81 10.53 -17.22
C THR A 311 5.30 10.81 -17.38
N PRO A 312 5.92 10.51 -18.53
CA PRO A 312 7.29 10.88 -18.78
C PRO A 312 7.45 12.39 -18.57
N VAL A 313 8.47 12.80 -17.85
CA VAL A 313 8.90 14.20 -17.86
C VAL A 313 9.45 14.44 -19.25
N ASP A 314 8.72 15.19 -20.09
CA ASP A 314 9.22 15.63 -21.39
C ASP A 314 10.54 16.36 -21.14
N GLY A 315 11.65 15.69 -21.55
CA GLY A 315 13.01 16.19 -21.46
C GLY A 315 13.31 17.27 -22.49
#